data_72820c73f34389a7b8e772884e76410a
#
_entry.id   72820c73f34389a7b8e772884e76410a
#
_cell.length_a   1.000
_cell.length_b   1.000
_cell.length_c   1.000
_cell.angle_alpha   90.00
_cell.angle_beta   90.00
_cell.angle_gamma   90.00
#
_symmetry.space_group_name_H-M   'P 1'
#
loop_
_entity.id
_entity.type
_entity.pdbx_description
1 polymer ?
#
loop_
_entity_poly.entity_id
_entity_poly.type
_entity_poly.pdbx_seq_one_letter_code
_entity_poly.pdbx_strand_id
1 'polypeptide(L)' 'MFYVYLLLSTKGTTYVGATVNLARRLRQHNRELKGGAKLTGRLVDKGGH' A
#
# COMPACT_ATOMS: atom_id res chain seq x y z
N MET A 1 0.01 9.15 -13.00
CA MET A 1 -0.31 7.79 -12.58
C MET A 1 0.32 7.47 -11.24
N PHE A 2 -0.44 6.96 -10.31
CA PHE A 2 0.06 6.64 -9.00
C PHE A 2 -0.74 5.50 -8.39
N TYR A 3 -0.23 4.93 -7.32
CA TYR A 3 -0.94 3.86 -6.61
C TYR A 3 -1.47 4.39 -5.29
N VAL A 4 -2.71 4.05 -5.00
CA VAL A 4 -3.26 4.22 -3.66
C VAL A 4 -3.19 2.86 -2.97
N TYR A 5 -2.63 2.83 -1.78
CA TYR A 5 -2.48 1.57 -1.06
C TYR A 5 -3.15 1.64 0.30
N LEU A 6 -3.57 0.49 0.75
CA LEU A 6 -4.19 0.29 2.05
C LEU A 6 -3.42 -0.80 2.77
N LEU A 7 -2.87 -0.47 3.92
CA LEU A 7 -2.16 -1.44 4.75
C LEU A 7 -2.99 -1.72 5.98
N LEU A 8 -3.42 -2.96 6.12
CA LEU A 8 -4.20 -3.39 7.28
C LEU A 8 -3.27 -4.12 8.25
N SER A 9 -3.02 -3.49 9.38
CA SER A 9 -2.19 -4.06 10.43
C SER A 9 -2.90 -5.18 11.18
N THR A 10 -2.14 -6.13 11.70
CA THR A 10 -2.69 -7.20 12.54
C THR A 10 -3.28 -6.66 13.84
N LYS A 11 -2.94 -5.43 14.21
CA LYS A 11 -3.49 -4.78 15.39
C LYS A 11 -4.80 -4.05 15.12
N GLY A 12 -5.29 -4.13 13.90
CA GLY A 12 -6.53 -3.47 13.53
C GLY A 12 -6.37 -2.04 13.02
N THR A 13 -5.14 -1.55 12.94
CA THR A 13 -4.87 -0.23 12.42
C THR A 13 -4.81 -0.26 10.90
N THR A 14 -5.41 0.74 10.27
CA THR A 14 -5.39 0.86 8.81
C THR A 14 -4.59 2.09 8.41
N TYR A 15 -3.66 1.90 7.49
CA TYR A 15 -2.87 2.99 6.92
C TYR A 15 -3.23 3.14 5.46
N VAL A 16 -3.46 4.38 5.03
CA VAL A 16 -3.78 4.70 3.64
C VAL A 16 -2.72 5.68 3.14
N GLY A 17 -2.21 5.43 1.96
CA GLY A 17 -1.22 6.32 1.37
C GLY A 17 -1.24 6.25 -0.14
N ALA A 18 -0.41 7.08 -0.77
CA ALA A 18 -0.26 7.10 -2.21
C ALA A 18 1.22 7.07 -2.54
N THR A 19 1.57 6.41 -3.63
CA THR A 19 2.94 6.33 -4.07
C THR A 19 3.01 6.10 -5.57
N VAL A 20 4.06 6.58 -6.19
CA VAL A 20 4.32 6.29 -7.60
C VAL A 20 5.06 4.97 -7.77
N ASN A 21 5.59 4.42 -6.70
CA ASN A 21 6.33 3.16 -6.74
C ASN A 21 5.83 2.22 -5.64
N LEU A 22 4.86 1.39 -5.98
CA LEU A 22 4.27 0.47 -5.03
C LEU A 22 5.26 -0.60 -4.56
N ALA A 23 6.12 -1.07 -5.44
CA ALA A 23 7.11 -2.08 -5.07
C ALA A 23 8.04 -1.58 -3.98
N ARG A 24 8.41 -0.32 -4.05
CA ARG A 24 9.26 0.30 -3.03
C ARG A 24 8.53 0.36 -1.69
N ARG A 25 7.24 0.70 -1.72
CA ARG A 25 6.43 0.74 -0.50
C ARG A 25 6.27 -0.64 0.12
N LEU A 26 6.09 -1.66 -0.71
CA LEU A 26 6.05 -3.03 -0.23
C LEU A 26 7.31 -3.40 0.56
N ARG A 27 8.46 -2.99 0.04
CA ARG A 27 9.72 -3.24 0.71
C ARG A 27 9.81 -2.52 2.05
N GLN A 28 9.33 -1.29 2.11
CA GLN A 28 9.35 -0.50 3.34
C GLN A 28 8.45 -1.11 4.42
N HIS A 29 7.36 -1.75 4.02
CA HIS A 29 6.42 -2.37 4.95
C HIS A 29 6.61 -3.89 5.06
N ASN A 30 7.74 -4.40 4.58
CA ASN A 30 7.98 -5.84 4.55
C ASN A 30 7.88 -6.48 5.94
N ARG A 31 8.30 -5.75 6.94
CA ARG A 31 8.27 -6.25 8.31
C ARG A 31 6.83 -6.49 8.79
N GLU A 32 5.94 -5.54 8.53
CA GLU A 32 4.54 -5.65 8.88
C GLU A 32 3.88 -6.76 8.08
N LEU A 33 4.22 -6.89 6.81
CA LEU A 33 3.67 -7.92 5.95
C LEU A 33 4.07 -9.32 6.42
N LYS A 34 5.30 -9.48 6.85
CA LYS A 34 5.76 -10.75 7.41
C LYS A 34 5.06 -11.08 8.72
N GLY A 35 4.64 -10.06 9.45
CA GLY A 35 3.90 -10.23 10.69
C GLY A 35 2.42 -10.51 10.48
N GLY A 36 1.95 -10.57 9.24
CA GLY A 36 0.56 -10.90 8.95
C GLY A 36 -0.29 -9.74 8.44
N ALA A 37 0.28 -8.54 8.34
CA ALA A 37 -0.46 -7.41 7.80
C ALA A 37 -0.77 -7.63 6.32
N LYS A 38 -1.85 -7.03 5.85
CA LYS A 38 -2.27 -7.14 4.44
C LYS A 38 -2.12 -5.81 3.75
N LEU A 39 -1.55 -5.84 2.57
CA LEU A 39 -1.40 -4.65 1.74
C LEU A 39 -2.20 -4.83 0.46
N THR A 40 -3.07 -3.87 0.20
CA THR A 40 -3.85 -3.81 -1.04
C THR A 40 -3.44 -2.56 -1.79
N GLY A 41 -3.15 -2.70 -3.08
CA GLY A 41 -2.76 -1.57 -3.90
C GLY A 41 -3.68 -1.43 -5.09
N ARG A 42 -3.90 -0.19 -5.52
CA ARG A 42 -4.72 0.12 -6.66
C ARG A 42 -4.05 1.19 -7.51
N LEU A 43 -3.94 0.92 -8.79
CA LEU A 43 -3.40 1.89 -9.73
C LEU A 43 -4.45 2.93 -10.04
N VAL A 44 -4.07 4.20 -9.91
CA VAL A 44 -4.94 5.31 -10.26
C VAL A 44 -4.28 6.08 -11.42
N ASP A 45 -4.98 6.15 -12.53
CA ASP A 45 -4.53 6.90 -13.68
C ASP A 45 -5.29 8.22 -13.72
N LYS A 46 -4.68 9.23 -13.17
CA LYS A 46 -5.32 10.52 -13.02
C LYS A 46 -5.62 11.20 -14.36
N GLY A 47 -4.80 10.94 -15.34
CA GLY A 47 -4.96 11.57 -16.64
C GLY A 47 -6.00 10.90 -17.53
N GLY A 48 -6.29 9.66 -17.25
CA GLY A 48 -7.08 8.84 -18.15
C GLY A 48 -8.57 8.90 -17.94
N HIS A 49 -9.00 9.17 -16.79
CA HIS A 49 -10.41 9.14 -16.39
C HIS A 49 -11.35 8.47 -17.37
#